data_a7d3adcb553e213a242467f41110c242
#
_entry.id   a7d3adcb553e213a242467f41110c242
#
_cell.length_a   1.000
_cell.length_b   1.000
_cell.length_c   1.000
_cell.angle_alpha   90.00
_cell.angle_beta   90.00
_cell.angle_gamma   90.00
#
_symmetry.space_group_name_H-M   'P 1'
#
loop_
_entity.id
_entity.type
_entity.pdbx_description
1 polymer ?
#
loop_
_entity_poly.entity_id
_entity_poly.type
_entity_poly.pdbx_seq_one_letter_code
_entity_poly.pdbx_strand_id
1 'polypeptide(L)'
;LYPLIDADVLLYEIGFCGEYKDEDGEHKIREWEFVRELLDQKILDICEAVFNSQPPTLYLSATPKLVKQWNRLHSDNLEWKPNFRIELATKKGYKAQRKQEKPFHYNNIAAYLLATYDCKLAIGIEADDAMAIDQTESTIICSRDKDLKQVEGWHYSWPCGKQLAFGPTLVDKLGSISMSKGKIVGTGLKFFYSQIMTGDPVDNIPGLPKYGPVKTYNLLFDCNSEKELYDVVETCYKVVYGELWEKELREQANLVWMVRDMNGEEPIMYEFPNG
;
A
#
# COMPACT_ATOMS: atom_id res chain seq x y z
N LEU A 1 10.15 15.64 9.82
CA LEU A 1 9.67 14.97 8.59
C LEU A 1 8.19 15.27 8.39
N TYR A 2 7.78 15.53 7.15
CA TYR A 2 6.39 15.81 6.82
C TYR A 2 5.60 14.50 6.59
N PRO A 3 4.52 14.22 7.34
CA PRO A 3 3.84 12.94 7.26
C PRO A 3 2.89 12.86 6.06
N LEU A 4 3.06 11.77 5.29
CA LEU A 4 2.15 11.30 4.27
C LEU A 4 1.35 10.14 4.89
N ILE A 5 0.07 10.32 5.15
CA ILE A 5 -0.73 9.34 5.92
C ILE A 5 -1.67 8.57 4.98
N ASP A 6 -1.59 7.24 5.06
CA ASP A 6 -2.51 6.32 4.41
C ASP A 6 -3.90 6.39 5.07
N ALA A 7 -4.79 7.14 4.45
CA ALA A 7 -6.14 7.30 4.95
C ALA A 7 -7.05 6.12 4.58
N ASP A 8 -6.74 5.32 3.57
CA ASP A 8 -7.50 4.10 3.26
C ASP A 8 -7.48 3.12 4.43
N VAL A 9 -6.35 3.00 5.12
CA VAL A 9 -6.25 2.20 6.35
C VAL A 9 -7.10 2.79 7.46
N LEU A 10 -7.11 4.13 7.63
CA LEU A 10 -7.90 4.79 8.67
C LEU A 10 -9.41 4.60 8.47
N LEU A 11 -9.90 4.58 7.21
CA LEU A 11 -11.32 4.33 6.92
C LEU A 11 -11.82 3.02 7.55
N TYR A 12 -10.99 1.97 7.51
CA TYR A 12 -11.33 0.67 8.08
C TYR A 12 -11.01 0.59 9.57
N GLU A 13 -9.81 0.99 9.99
CA GLU A 13 -9.38 0.90 11.39
C GLU A 13 -10.31 1.68 12.31
N ILE A 14 -10.51 2.95 12.03
CA ILE A 14 -11.36 3.81 12.84
C ILE A 14 -12.84 3.45 12.66
N GLY A 15 -13.25 3.12 11.44
CA GLY A 15 -14.61 2.69 11.16
C GLY A 15 -15.03 1.49 11.98
N PHE A 16 -14.19 0.45 12.06
CA PHE A 16 -14.47 -0.72 12.90
C PHE A 16 -14.33 -0.46 14.40
N CYS A 17 -13.52 0.52 14.85
CA CYS A 17 -13.54 0.97 16.24
C CYS A 17 -14.87 1.63 16.61
N GLY A 18 -15.62 2.13 15.64
CA GLY A 18 -16.99 2.64 15.81
C GLY A 18 -18.05 1.55 15.98
N GLU A 19 -17.68 0.28 15.88
CA GLU A 19 -18.59 -0.87 15.97
C GLU A 19 -18.22 -1.73 17.17
N TYR A 20 -19.22 -2.23 17.91
CA TYR A 20 -19.00 -3.08 19.06
C TYR A 20 -20.17 -4.06 19.27
N LYS A 21 -19.97 -5.06 20.09
CA LYS A 21 -21.04 -5.91 20.60
C LYS A 21 -21.36 -5.51 22.04
N ASP A 22 -22.63 -5.34 22.34
CA ASP A 22 -23.07 -5.10 23.71
C ASP A 22 -23.02 -6.38 24.56
N GLU A 23 -23.47 -6.28 25.80
CA GLU A 23 -23.48 -7.40 26.77
C GLU A 23 -24.35 -8.57 26.33
N ASP A 24 -25.38 -8.33 25.52
CA ASP A 24 -26.26 -9.32 24.93
C ASP A 24 -25.70 -9.92 23.63
N GLY A 25 -24.54 -9.42 23.16
CA GLY A 25 -23.88 -9.85 21.92
C GLY A 25 -24.47 -9.20 20.67
N GLU A 26 -25.38 -8.25 20.81
CA GLU A 26 -25.94 -7.49 19.69
C GLU A 26 -24.93 -6.48 19.13
N HIS A 27 -24.89 -6.39 17.78
CA HIS A 27 -24.03 -5.41 17.08
C HIS A 27 -24.58 -3.99 17.27
N LYS A 28 -23.76 -3.10 17.77
CA LYS A 28 -24.07 -1.69 18.02
C LYS A 28 -23.06 -0.80 17.29
N ILE A 29 -23.51 0.41 17.02
CA ILE A 29 -22.72 1.44 16.33
C ILE A 29 -22.62 2.65 17.27
N ARG A 30 -21.40 3.16 17.45
CA ARG A 30 -21.16 4.39 18.21
C ARG A 30 -21.61 5.61 17.42
N GLU A 31 -21.95 6.68 18.13
CA GLU A 31 -22.29 7.95 17.52
C GLU A 31 -21.13 8.53 16.70
N TRP A 32 -21.47 9.32 15.68
CA TRP A 32 -20.49 9.91 14.77
C TRP A 32 -19.44 10.76 15.48
N GLU A 33 -19.85 11.56 16.46
CA GLU A 33 -18.96 12.41 17.24
C GLU A 33 -17.83 11.64 17.90
N PHE A 34 -18.12 10.47 18.47
CA PHE A 34 -17.10 9.58 19.05
C PHE A 34 -16.10 9.11 18.00
N VAL A 35 -16.61 8.69 16.84
CA VAL A 35 -15.75 8.16 15.74
C VAL A 35 -14.88 9.27 15.17
N ARG A 36 -15.42 10.47 15.03
CA ARG A 36 -14.70 11.66 14.57
C ARG A 36 -13.56 12.03 15.54
N GLU A 37 -13.84 12.10 16.83
CA GLU A 37 -12.83 12.40 17.85
C GLU A 37 -11.71 11.35 17.87
N LEU A 38 -12.07 10.07 17.74
CA LEU A 38 -11.10 8.98 17.65
C LEU A 38 -10.21 9.09 16.40
N LEU A 39 -10.79 9.51 15.26
CA LEU A 39 -10.05 9.74 14.01
C LEU A 39 -9.06 10.90 14.15
N ASP A 40 -9.54 12.05 14.66
CA ASP A 40 -8.71 13.24 14.87
C ASP A 40 -7.55 12.94 15.82
N GLN A 41 -7.83 12.23 16.92
CA GLN A 41 -6.79 11.80 17.88
C GLN A 41 -5.79 10.84 17.23
N LYS A 42 -6.24 9.89 16.40
CA LYS A 42 -5.35 8.96 15.70
C LYS A 42 -4.39 9.70 14.76
N ILE A 43 -4.90 10.68 14.00
CA ILE A 43 -4.05 11.48 13.09
C ILE A 43 -3.03 12.28 13.90
N LEU A 44 -3.45 12.87 15.03
CA LEU A 44 -2.56 13.58 15.94
C LEU A 44 -1.47 12.66 16.49
N ASP A 45 -1.85 11.49 17.01
CA ASP A 45 -0.91 10.48 17.55
C ASP A 45 0.14 10.07 16.51
N ILE A 46 -0.26 9.91 15.24
CA ILE A 46 0.67 9.59 14.14
C ILE A 46 1.66 10.75 13.92
N CYS A 47 1.16 12.00 13.86
CA CYS A 47 2.00 13.18 13.71
C CYS A 47 3.01 13.34 14.87
N GLU A 48 2.56 13.14 16.11
CA GLU A 48 3.41 13.21 17.31
C GLU A 48 4.50 12.12 17.28
N ALA A 49 4.15 10.90 16.87
CA ALA A 49 5.09 9.78 16.78
C ALA A 49 6.23 10.03 15.77
N VAL A 50 6.01 10.88 14.78
CA VAL A 50 7.03 11.27 13.79
C VAL A 50 7.60 12.68 14.03
N PHE A 51 7.34 13.23 15.23
CA PHE A 51 7.84 14.54 15.67
C PHE A 51 7.44 15.70 14.74
N ASN A 52 6.22 15.64 14.19
CA ASN A 52 5.70 16.70 13.34
C ASN A 52 4.57 17.47 14.00
N SER A 53 4.61 18.80 13.90
CA SER A 53 3.59 19.72 14.44
C SER A 53 2.71 20.37 13.37
N GLN A 54 2.97 20.08 12.08
CA GLN A 54 2.19 20.61 10.96
C GLN A 54 1.09 19.64 10.56
N PRO A 55 -0.03 20.10 9.97
CA PRO A 55 -1.05 19.21 9.43
C PRO A 55 -0.45 18.28 8.38
N PRO A 56 -0.77 16.97 8.41
CA PRO A 56 -0.29 16.00 7.43
C PRO A 56 -1.04 16.12 6.10
N THR A 57 -0.50 15.51 5.03
CA THR A 57 -1.29 15.16 3.84
C THR A 57 -1.82 13.73 3.97
N LEU A 58 -3.12 13.55 3.72
CA LEU A 58 -3.79 12.25 3.75
C LEU A 58 -4.08 11.75 2.33
N TYR A 59 -3.92 10.45 2.11
CA TYR A 59 -4.08 9.85 0.79
C TYR A 59 -5.26 8.88 0.79
N LEU A 60 -6.13 9.01 -0.21
CA LEU A 60 -7.30 8.16 -0.41
C LEU A 60 -7.33 7.61 -1.83
N SER A 61 -7.57 6.32 -1.98
CA SER A 61 -7.85 5.72 -3.28
C SER A 61 -9.20 6.19 -3.81
N ALA A 62 -9.22 6.67 -5.04
CA ALA A 62 -10.41 7.23 -5.65
C ALA A 62 -11.50 6.16 -5.88
N THR A 63 -12.72 6.49 -5.49
CA THR A 63 -13.93 5.77 -5.89
C THR A 63 -14.87 6.74 -6.61
N PRO A 64 -15.82 6.26 -7.44
CA PRO A 64 -16.78 7.15 -8.09
C PRO A 64 -17.50 8.10 -7.12
N LYS A 65 -17.78 7.61 -5.90
CA LYS A 65 -18.42 8.39 -4.86
C LYS A 65 -17.51 9.49 -4.30
N LEU A 66 -16.22 9.16 -4.04
CA LEU A 66 -15.25 10.13 -3.52
C LEU A 66 -14.91 11.21 -4.55
N VAL A 67 -14.74 10.84 -5.83
CA VAL A 67 -14.52 11.80 -6.92
C VAL A 67 -15.71 12.77 -7.02
N LYS A 68 -16.94 12.27 -6.99
CA LYS A 68 -18.15 13.14 -6.98
C LYS A 68 -18.18 14.09 -5.78
N GLN A 69 -17.75 13.63 -4.62
CA GLN A 69 -17.68 14.44 -3.41
C GLN A 69 -16.57 15.48 -3.49
N TRP A 70 -15.38 15.08 -3.94
CA TRP A 70 -14.24 15.98 -4.20
C TRP A 70 -14.65 17.14 -5.12
N ASN A 71 -15.22 16.81 -6.30
CA ASN A 71 -15.63 17.82 -7.27
C ASN A 71 -16.63 18.82 -6.70
N ARG A 72 -17.52 18.33 -5.82
CA ARG A 72 -18.49 19.22 -5.15
C ARG A 72 -17.83 20.16 -4.13
N LEU A 73 -16.81 19.68 -3.40
CA LEU A 73 -16.11 20.45 -2.37
C LEU A 73 -15.16 21.49 -2.97
N HIS A 74 -14.45 21.11 -4.05
CA HIS A 74 -13.38 21.92 -4.64
C HIS A 74 -13.79 22.64 -5.93
N SER A 75 -15.05 22.49 -6.40
CA SER A 75 -15.53 22.99 -7.69
C SER A 75 -14.68 22.49 -8.86
N ASP A 76 -14.25 21.24 -8.79
CA ASP A 76 -13.36 20.57 -9.73
C ASP A 76 -14.15 19.65 -10.67
N ASN A 77 -13.51 19.13 -11.72
CA ASN A 77 -14.10 18.23 -12.71
C ASN A 77 -13.27 16.96 -12.91
N LEU A 78 -12.78 16.40 -11.80
CA LEU A 78 -12.05 15.13 -11.85
C LEU A 78 -12.96 14.01 -12.39
N GLU A 79 -12.41 13.12 -13.21
CA GLU A 79 -13.05 11.91 -13.67
C GLU A 79 -12.45 10.69 -12.97
N TRP A 80 -13.33 9.79 -12.50
CA TRP A 80 -12.87 8.55 -11.90
C TRP A 80 -12.30 7.60 -12.96
N LYS A 81 -11.17 6.97 -12.64
CA LYS A 81 -10.57 5.89 -13.42
C LYS A 81 -10.36 4.66 -12.52
N PRO A 82 -10.54 3.44 -13.06
CA PRO A 82 -10.17 2.22 -12.32
C PRO A 82 -8.65 2.17 -12.10
N ASN A 83 -8.22 1.41 -11.09
CA ASN A 83 -6.79 1.13 -10.90
C ASN A 83 -6.24 0.35 -12.10
N PHE A 84 -5.12 0.79 -12.66
CA PHE A 84 -4.47 0.19 -13.83
C PHE A 84 -4.16 -1.30 -13.65
N ARG A 85 -3.91 -1.77 -12.41
CA ARG A 85 -3.65 -3.17 -12.09
C ARG A 85 -4.83 -4.09 -12.42
N ILE A 86 -6.06 -3.55 -12.50
CA ILE A 86 -7.26 -4.33 -12.86
C ILE A 86 -7.13 -4.84 -14.31
N GLU A 87 -6.65 -4.00 -15.23
CA GLU A 87 -6.45 -4.35 -16.64
C GLU A 87 -5.17 -5.15 -16.85
N LEU A 88 -4.13 -4.85 -16.04
CA LEU A 88 -2.85 -5.53 -16.11
C LEU A 88 -2.92 -7.00 -15.68
N ALA A 89 -3.79 -7.35 -14.74
CA ALA A 89 -3.90 -8.67 -14.13
C ALA A 89 -4.59 -9.68 -15.06
N THR A 90 -3.83 -10.40 -15.88
CA THR A 90 -4.39 -11.35 -16.87
C THR A 90 -4.69 -12.74 -16.31
N LYS A 91 -4.00 -13.19 -15.25
CA LYS A 91 -4.15 -14.53 -14.68
C LYS A 91 -5.25 -14.65 -13.64
N LYS A 92 -5.33 -13.67 -12.75
CA LYS A 92 -6.32 -13.60 -11.69
C LYS A 92 -6.71 -12.14 -11.50
N GLY A 93 -7.99 -11.86 -11.36
CA GLY A 93 -8.45 -10.48 -11.16
C GLY A 93 -7.81 -9.86 -9.92
N TYR A 94 -7.14 -8.72 -10.09
CA TYR A 94 -6.50 -7.97 -9.00
C TYR A 94 -7.52 -7.64 -7.89
N LYS A 95 -7.22 -8.02 -6.65
CA LYS A 95 -8.07 -7.83 -5.47
C LYS A 95 -9.52 -8.40 -5.58
N ALA A 96 -9.80 -9.25 -6.60
CA ALA A 96 -11.17 -9.71 -6.92
C ALA A 96 -11.79 -10.59 -5.81
N GLN A 97 -10.99 -11.24 -4.96
CA GLN A 97 -11.48 -12.04 -3.84
C GLN A 97 -11.77 -11.22 -2.59
N ARG A 98 -11.47 -9.92 -2.54
CA ARG A 98 -11.75 -9.09 -1.37
C ARG A 98 -13.25 -8.97 -1.14
N LYS A 99 -13.73 -9.51 -0.01
CA LYS A 99 -15.13 -9.48 0.43
C LYS A 99 -15.30 -8.68 1.73
N GLN A 100 -14.31 -7.86 2.09
CA GLN A 100 -14.36 -7.11 3.32
C GLN A 100 -15.52 -6.11 3.28
N GLU A 101 -16.44 -6.25 4.21
CA GLU A 101 -17.52 -5.29 4.39
C GLU A 101 -16.95 -3.96 4.88
N LYS A 102 -17.56 -2.89 4.41
CA LYS A 102 -17.20 -1.55 4.86
C LYS A 102 -17.85 -1.27 6.21
N PRO A 103 -17.12 -0.70 7.18
CA PRO A 103 -17.70 -0.32 8.45
C PRO A 103 -18.79 0.76 8.23
N PHE A 104 -19.72 0.85 9.18
CA PHE A 104 -20.87 1.77 9.09
C PHE A 104 -20.46 3.21 8.80
N HIS A 105 -19.45 3.71 9.50
CA HIS A 105 -18.97 5.09 9.35
C HIS A 105 -17.96 5.31 8.22
N TYR A 106 -17.65 4.29 7.40
CA TYR A 106 -16.69 4.39 6.30
C TYR A 106 -16.86 5.66 5.45
N ASN A 107 -18.09 5.91 4.99
CA ASN A 107 -18.38 7.06 4.15
C ASN A 107 -18.36 8.39 4.92
N ASN A 108 -18.74 8.39 6.20
CA ASN A 108 -18.70 9.58 7.05
C ASN A 108 -17.25 9.99 7.31
N ILE A 109 -16.36 9.02 7.60
CA ILE A 109 -14.93 9.25 7.78
C ILE A 109 -14.33 9.84 6.51
N ALA A 110 -14.55 9.21 5.35
CA ALA A 110 -14.02 9.69 4.08
C ALA A 110 -14.51 11.12 3.76
N ALA A 111 -15.80 11.40 3.98
CA ALA A 111 -16.38 12.72 3.79
C ALA A 111 -15.74 13.79 4.70
N TYR A 112 -15.54 13.43 5.95
CA TYR A 112 -14.93 14.31 6.95
C TYR A 112 -13.48 14.62 6.62
N LEU A 113 -12.70 13.60 6.25
CA LEU A 113 -11.30 13.78 5.84
C LEU A 113 -11.17 14.73 4.66
N LEU A 114 -11.96 14.52 3.59
CA LEU A 114 -11.96 15.39 2.41
C LEU A 114 -12.36 16.83 2.68
N ALA A 115 -13.18 17.07 3.72
CA ALA A 115 -13.68 18.41 4.05
C ALA A 115 -12.78 19.16 5.05
N THR A 116 -11.94 18.43 5.81
CA THR A 116 -11.27 18.99 7.01
C THR A 116 -9.75 19.00 6.87
N TYR A 117 -9.18 18.01 6.18
CA TYR A 117 -7.75 17.81 6.08
C TYR A 117 -7.25 18.09 4.65
N ASP A 118 -5.94 18.34 4.53
CA ASP A 118 -5.28 18.30 3.23
C ASP A 118 -5.27 16.85 2.73
N CYS A 119 -6.09 16.56 1.73
CA CYS A 119 -6.24 15.23 1.16
C CYS A 119 -5.80 15.21 -0.30
N LYS A 120 -5.19 14.09 -0.71
CA LYS A 120 -4.94 13.75 -2.11
C LYS A 120 -5.78 12.54 -2.50
N LEU A 121 -6.49 12.66 -3.63
CA LEU A 121 -7.31 11.59 -4.17
C LEU A 121 -6.58 10.90 -5.32
N ALA A 122 -6.14 9.66 -5.11
CA ALA A 122 -5.42 8.86 -6.10
C ALA A 122 -6.40 8.31 -7.16
N ILE A 123 -6.28 8.76 -8.41
CA ILE A 123 -7.15 8.37 -9.52
C ILE A 123 -6.37 7.49 -10.51
N GLY A 124 -6.91 6.33 -10.86
CA GLY A 124 -6.24 5.36 -11.74
C GLY A 124 -5.13 4.55 -11.08
N ILE A 125 -4.69 4.98 -9.88
CA ILE A 125 -3.70 4.34 -8.99
C ILE A 125 -4.28 4.19 -7.59
N GLU A 126 -3.55 3.58 -6.65
CA GLU A 126 -3.94 3.50 -5.24
C GLU A 126 -3.31 4.63 -4.41
N ALA A 127 -3.84 4.86 -3.20
CA ALA A 127 -3.28 5.81 -2.25
C ALA A 127 -1.79 5.53 -1.95
N ASP A 128 -1.43 4.24 -1.89
CA ASP A 128 -0.06 3.77 -1.69
C ASP A 128 0.89 4.24 -2.80
N ASP A 129 0.45 4.16 -4.06
CA ASP A 129 1.21 4.67 -5.21
C ASP A 129 1.40 6.19 -5.10
N ALA A 130 0.32 6.92 -4.78
CA ALA A 130 0.40 8.38 -4.64
C ALA A 130 1.34 8.81 -3.50
N MET A 131 1.36 8.07 -2.37
CA MET A 131 2.33 8.30 -1.30
C MET A 131 3.76 8.00 -1.75
N ALA A 132 3.97 6.93 -2.52
CA ALA A 132 5.29 6.56 -3.04
C ALA A 132 5.83 7.60 -4.04
N ILE A 133 4.96 8.21 -4.86
CA ILE A 133 5.28 9.31 -5.77
C ILE A 133 5.71 10.57 -5.00
N ASP A 134 5.01 10.89 -3.92
CA ASP A 134 5.28 12.09 -3.12
C ASP A 134 6.38 11.91 -2.08
N GLN A 135 6.94 10.70 -1.96
CA GLN A 135 8.03 10.42 -1.01
C GLN A 135 9.32 11.16 -1.40
N THR A 136 9.89 11.86 -0.44
CA THR A 136 11.14 12.64 -0.57
C THR A 136 12.00 12.45 0.68
N GLU A 137 13.19 13.02 0.70
CA GLU A 137 14.07 13.04 1.89
C GLU A 137 13.45 13.77 3.09
N SER A 138 12.50 14.68 2.86
CA SER A 138 11.84 15.49 3.89
C SER A 138 10.48 14.94 4.34
N THR A 139 9.98 13.89 3.70
CA THR A 139 8.69 13.27 4.01
C THR A 139 8.85 11.94 4.75
N ILE A 140 7.76 11.44 5.35
CA ILE A 140 7.68 10.12 5.98
C ILE A 140 6.35 9.47 5.63
N ILE A 141 6.41 8.28 5.01
CA ILE A 141 5.24 7.47 4.76
C ILE A 141 4.74 6.87 6.06
N CYS A 142 3.51 7.19 6.44
CA CYS A 142 2.82 6.68 7.61
C CYS A 142 1.70 5.73 7.18
N SER A 143 1.97 4.43 7.16
CA SER A 143 1.00 3.41 6.79
C SER A 143 1.24 2.10 7.53
N ARG A 144 0.20 1.29 7.63
CA ARG A 144 0.26 -0.08 8.14
C ARG A 144 0.39 -1.10 7.01
N ASP A 145 0.29 -0.68 5.76
CA ASP A 145 0.52 -1.57 4.63
C ASP A 145 2.01 -1.93 4.54
N LYS A 146 2.28 -3.24 4.48
CA LYS A 146 3.63 -3.77 4.38
C LYS A 146 4.27 -3.45 3.03
N ASP A 147 3.45 -3.29 1.99
CA ASP A 147 3.92 -3.18 0.62
C ASP A 147 4.58 -1.82 0.34
N LEU A 148 4.17 -0.78 1.07
CA LEU A 148 4.85 0.51 1.04
C LEU A 148 6.32 0.45 1.50
N LYS A 149 6.70 -0.55 2.31
CA LYS A 149 8.09 -0.70 2.77
C LYS A 149 9.09 -1.05 1.65
N GLN A 150 8.62 -1.34 0.43
CA GLN A 150 9.50 -1.44 -0.73
C GLN A 150 10.00 -0.07 -1.24
N VAL A 151 9.37 1.03 -0.80
CA VAL A 151 9.72 2.40 -1.19
C VAL A 151 10.89 2.89 -0.34
N GLU A 152 11.91 3.47 -0.98
CA GLU A 152 13.02 4.13 -0.31
C GLU A 152 12.54 5.38 0.45
N GLY A 153 13.16 5.68 1.60
CA GLY A 153 12.84 6.86 2.41
C GLY A 153 12.35 6.53 3.82
N TRP A 154 11.84 7.53 4.52
CA TRP A 154 11.38 7.37 5.89
C TRP A 154 10.01 6.72 5.97
N HIS A 155 9.87 5.78 6.92
CA HIS A 155 8.64 5.03 7.16
C HIS A 155 8.27 4.98 8.63
N TYR A 156 6.99 5.08 8.89
CA TYR A 156 6.37 4.83 10.19
C TYR A 156 5.10 3.99 10.04
N SER A 157 4.94 2.99 10.89
CA SER A 157 3.71 2.21 11.00
C SER A 157 3.28 2.18 12.46
N TRP A 158 2.10 2.70 12.76
CA TRP A 158 1.58 2.73 14.13
C TRP A 158 1.14 1.34 14.60
N PRO A 159 1.16 1.09 15.94
CA PRO A 159 0.73 -0.18 16.48
C PRO A 159 -0.79 -0.34 16.36
N CYS A 160 -1.25 -1.56 16.09
CA CYS A 160 -2.68 -1.89 16.10
C CYS A 160 -2.90 -3.35 16.47
N GLY A 161 -3.68 -3.60 17.51
CA GLY A 161 -3.88 -4.94 18.04
C GLY A 161 -2.56 -5.62 18.43
N LYS A 162 -2.24 -6.73 17.77
CA LYS A 162 -0.98 -7.47 17.99
C LYS A 162 0.17 -7.02 17.10
N GLN A 163 -0.07 -6.12 16.17
CA GLN A 163 0.96 -5.57 15.28
C GLN A 163 1.71 -4.47 16.01
N LEU A 164 3.01 -4.65 16.19
CA LEU A 164 3.88 -3.66 16.80
C LEU A 164 4.12 -2.48 15.84
N ALA A 165 4.52 -1.35 16.42
CA ALA A 165 4.98 -0.21 15.63
C ALA A 165 6.25 -0.57 14.84
N PHE A 166 6.46 0.10 13.71
CA PHE A 166 7.67 0.08 12.92
C PHE A 166 8.13 1.51 12.67
N GLY A 167 9.37 1.81 12.96
CA GLY A 167 9.94 3.14 12.72
C GLY A 167 9.64 4.18 13.82
N PRO A 168 9.90 5.45 13.55
CA PRO A 168 10.44 6.00 12.29
C PRO A 168 11.76 5.36 11.87
N THR A 169 11.84 4.87 10.63
CA THR A 169 13.00 4.15 10.10
C THR A 169 13.27 4.58 8.66
N LEU A 170 14.53 4.84 8.35
CA LEU A 170 14.96 5.09 6.97
C LEU A 170 15.16 3.75 6.26
N VAL A 171 14.44 3.54 5.19
CA VAL A 171 14.58 2.41 4.27
C VAL A 171 15.52 2.82 3.14
N ASP A 172 16.61 2.06 2.93
CA ASP A 172 17.48 2.26 1.78
C ASP A 172 16.94 1.53 0.52
N LYS A 173 17.46 1.92 -0.65
CA LYS A 173 17.01 1.41 -1.94
C LYS A 173 17.02 -0.12 -2.02
N LEU A 174 18.11 -0.77 -1.60
CA LEU A 174 18.25 -2.23 -1.68
C LEU A 174 17.39 -2.92 -0.62
N GLY A 175 17.37 -2.39 0.58
CA GLY A 175 16.63 -2.92 1.71
C GLY A 175 17.15 -4.26 2.22
N SER A 176 16.29 -4.95 2.95
CA SER A 176 16.59 -6.24 3.54
C SER A 176 15.37 -7.14 3.61
N ILE A 177 15.60 -8.45 3.71
CA ILE A 177 14.54 -9.45 3.94
C ILE A 177 14.90 -10.36 5.10
N SER A 178 13.86 -10.84 5.79
CA SER A 178 13.99 -11.86 6.84
C SER A 178 12.78 -12.79 6.85
N MET A 179 12.91 -13.93 7.50
CA MET A 179 11.81 -14.88 7.67
C MET A 179 11.08 -14.62 8.99
N SER A 180 9.77 -14.43 8.93
CA SER A 180 8.91 -14.29 10.11
C SER A 180 7.64 -15.12 9.93
N LYS A 181 7.41 -16.08 10.87
CA LYS A 181 6.21 -16.94 10.87
C LYS A 181 5.92 -17.59 9.51
N GLY A 182 6.97 -18.07 8.81
CA GLY A 182 6.85 -18.73 7.51
C GLY A 182 6.60 -17.80 6.32
N LYS A 183 6.70 -16.49 6.51
CA LYS A 183 6.58 -15.46 5.46
C LYS A 183 7.86 -14.65 5.36
N ILE A 184 8.13 -14.09 4.18
CA ILE A 184 9.16 -13.07 4.02
C ILE A 184 8.58 -11.73 4.51
N VAL A 185 9.36 -11.04 5.33
CA VAL A 185 9.15 -9.65 5.71
C VAL A 185 10.40 -8.86 5.33
N GLY A 186 10.26 -7.61 4.96
CA GLY A 186 11.41 -6.85 4.49
C GLY A 186 11.10 -5.43 4.07
N THR A 187 12.11 -4.82 3.43
CA THR A 187 12.12 -3.45 2.95
C THR A 187 12.85 -3.36 1.62
N GLY A 188 12.67 -2.25 0.89
CA GLY A 188 13.40 -1.94 -0.33
C GLY A 188 13.19 -2.94 -1.46
N LEU A 189 14.14 -2.95 -2.39
CA LEU A 189 14.10 -3.81 -3.57
C LEU A 189 14.15 -5.29 -3.25
N LYS A 190 14.87 -5.72 -2.20
CA LYS A 190 14.86 -7.12 -1.77
C LYS A 190 13.45 -7.60 -1.45
N PHE A 191 12.65 -6.76 -0.78
CA PHE A 191 11.27 -7.10 -0.48
C PHE A 191 10.41 -7.13 -1.74
N PHE A 192 10.52 -6.12 -2.62
CA PHE A 192 9.86 -6.09 -3.92
C PHE A 192 10.14 -7.35 -4.75
N TYR A 193 11.40 -7.70 -4.97
CA TYR A 193 11.76 -8.90 -5.73
C TYR A 193 11.28 -10.20 -5.06
N SER A 194 11.22 -10.22 -3.73
CA SER A 194 10.64 -11.37 -3.03
C SER A 194 9.14 -11.53 -3.31
N GLN A 195 8.41 -10.42 -3.45
CA GLN A 195 6.99 -10.44 -3.80
C GLN A 195 6.75 -10.83 -5.26
N ILE A 196 7.63 -10.46 -6.21
CA ILE A 196 7.58 -10.96 -7.59
C ILE A 196 7.60 -12.49 -7.60
N MET A 197 8.40 -13.11 -6.74
CA MET A 197 8.53 -14.58 -6.69
C MET A 197 7.41 -15.23 -5.87
N THR A 198 7.07 -14.69 -4.70
CA THR A 198 6.08 -15.33 -3.80
C THR A 198 4.64 -14.96 -4.14
N GLY A 199 4.43 -13.88 -4.89
CA GLY A 199 3.13 -13.24 -5.05
C GLY A 199 2.61 -12.58 -3.78
N ASP A 200 1.39 -12.08 -3.86
CA ASP A 200 0.61 -11.60 -2.72
C ASP A 200 -0.82 -12.19 -2.72
N PRO A 201 -1.10 -13.16 -1.84
CA PRO A 201 -2.43 -13.74 -1.76
C PRO A 201 -3.52 -12.74 -1.36
N VAL A 202 -3.19 -11.65 -0.63
CA VAL A 202 -4.16 -10.63 -0.22
C VAL A 202 -4.66 -9.84 -1.44
N ASP A 203 -3.79 -9.61 -2.42
CA ASP A 203 -4.10 -8.91 -3.65
C ASP A 203 -4.41 -9.84 -4.83
N ASN A 204 -4.48 -11.16 -4.54
CA ASN A 204 -4.71 -12.20 -5.54
C ASN A 204 -3.60 -12.29 -6.60
N ILE A 205 -2.37 -11.94 -6.23
CA ILE A 205 -1.21 -11.99 -7.09
C ILE A 205 -0.53 -13.35 -6.93
N PRO A 206 -0.43 -14.17 -8.00
CA PRO A 206 -0.06 -15.60 -7.83
C PRO A 206 1.41 -15.86 -7.54
N GLY A 207 2.32 -14.95 -7.96
CA GLY A 207 3.77 -15.19 -7.90
C GLY A 207 4.25 -16.27 -8.87
N LEU A 208 5.51 -16.71 -8.70
CA LEU A 208 6.15 -17.74 -9.50
C LEU A 208 5.80 -19.14 -8.96
N PRO A 209 5.23 -20.05 -9.76
CA PRO A 209 4.88 -21.40 -9.32
C PRO A 209 6.06 -22.15 -8.70
N LYS A 210 5.85 -22.81 -7.56
CA LYS A 210 6.83 -23.59 -6.79
C LYS A 210 7.96 -22.77 -6.13
N TYR A 211 7.83 -21.45 -6.04
CA TYR A 211 8.76 -20.56 -5.35
C TYR A 211 8.07 -19.93 -4.13
N GLY A 212 7.91 -20.74 -3.09
CA GLY A 212 7.39 -20.27 -1.81
C GLY A 212 8.43 -19.49 -1.00
N PRO A 213 8.02 -18.92 0.17
CA PRO A 213 8.84 -17.97 0.94
C PRO A 213 10.25 -18.48 1.31
N VAL A 214 10.39 -19.73 1.77
CA VAL A 214 11.70 -20.28 2.17
C VAL A 214 12.66 -20.37 0.99
N LYS A 215 12.19 -20.88 -0.15
CA LYS A 215 13.03 -21.00 -1.35
C LYS A 215 13.42 -19.62 -1.88
N THR A 216 12.47 -18.70 -1.94
CA THR A 216 12.69 -17.33 -2.39
C THR A 216 13.68 -16.60 -1.48
N TYR A 217 13.53 -16.72 -0.15
CA TYR A 217 14.45 -16.13 0.82
C TYR A 217 15.88 -16.59 0.58
N ASN A 218 16.10 -17.92 0.47
CA ASN A 218 17.43 -18.48 0.27
C ASN A 218 18.10 -18.04 -1.04
N LEU A 219 17.30 -17.69 -2.06
CA LEU A 219 17.82 -17.21 -3.34
C LEU A 219 18.20 -15.73 -3.31
N LEU A 220 17.44 -14.89 -2.56
CA LEU A 220 17.57 -13.44 -2.62
C LEU A 220 18.31 -12.82 -1.43
N PHE A 221 18.46 -13.56 -0.33
CA PHE A 221 19.02 -13.02 0.92
C PHE A 221 20.43 -12.43 0.73
N ASP A 222 21.32 -13.16 0.05
CA ASP A 222 22.74 -12.79 -0.14
C ASP A 222 22.96 -11.82 -1.33
N CYS A 223 21.93 -11.48 -2.12
CA CYS A 223 22.06 -10.51 -3.20
C CYS A 223 22.41 -9.11 -2.64
N ASN A 224 23.40 -8.44 -3.22
CA ASN A 224 23.92 -7.16 -2.74
C ASN A 224 23.67 -6.00 -3.73
N SER A 225 22.99 -6.27 -4.84
CA SER A 225 22.63 -5.27 -5.84
C SER A 225 21.29 -5.61 -6.49
N GLU A 226 20.64 -4.61 -7.07
CA GLU A 226 19.41 -4.78 -7.86
C GLU A 226 19.63 -5.72 -9.04
N LYS A 227 20.81 -5.62 -9.68
CA LYS A 227 21.16 -6.51 -10.79
C LYS A 227 21.22 -7.97 -10.37
N GLU A 228 21.85 -8.27 -9.21
CA GLU A 228 21.89 -9.65 -8.70
C GLU A 228 20.49 -10.18 -8.39
N LEU A 229 19.62 -9.36 -7.79
CA LEU A 229 18.21 -9.71 -7.54
C LEU A 229 17.48 -10.03 -8.85
N TYR A 230 17.66 -9.16 -9.85
CA TYR A 230 17.06 -9.35 -11.16
C TYR A 230 17.55 -10.63 -11.86
N ASP A 231 18.87 -10.85 -11.91
CA ASP A 231 19.48 -12.02 -12.57
C ASP A 231 18.96 -13.35 -11.99
N VAL A 232 18.81 -13.40 -10.65
CA VAL A 232 18.22 -14.56 -9.96
C VAL A 232 16.76 -14.76 -10.36
N VAL A 233 15.95 -13.69 -10.31
CA VAL A 233 14.52 -13.77 -10.61
C VAL A 233 14.29 -14.08 -12.08
N GLU A 234 15.01 -13.44 -13.00
CA GLU A 234 14.98 -13.71 -14.43
C GLU A 234 15.26 -15.18 -14.71
N THR A 235 16.35 -15.73 -14.13
CA THR A 235 16.71 -17.13 -14.28
C THR A 235 15.58 -18.05 -13.83
N CYS A 236 14.96 -17.75 -12.69
CA CYS A 236 13.84 -18.55 -12.17
C CYS A 236 12.61 -18.48 -13.09
N TYR A 237 12.30 -17.32 -13.66
CA TYR A 237 11.20 -17.15 -14.60
C TYR A 237 11.45 -17.85 -15.93
N LYS A 238 12.69 -17.78 -16.47
CA LYS A 238 13.10 -18.53 -17.67
C LYS A 238 12.92 -20.04 -17.49
N VAL A 239 13.30 -20.58 -16.33
CA VAL A 239 13.13 -22.01 -16.00
C VAL A 239 11.66 -22.43 -15.97
N VAL A 240 10.77 -21.57 -15.46
CA VAL A 240 9.34 -21.91 -15.27
C VAL A 240 8.53 -21.69 -16.55
N TYR A 241 8.78 -20.59 -17.27
CA TYR A 241 7.92 -20.13 -18.37
C TYR A 241 8.54 -20.24 -19.76
N GLY A 242 9.82 -20.64 -19.88
CA GLY A 242 10.50 -20.72 -21.16
C GLY A 242 10.45 -19.40 -21.92
N GLU A 243 9.98 -19.41 -23.16
CA GLU A 243 9.91 -18.21 -24.01
C GLU A 243 8.95 -17.14 -23.51
N LEU A 244 7.99 -17.48 -22.66
CA LEU A 244 7.01 -16.53 -22.10
C LEU A 244 7.52 -15.78 -20.85
N TRP A 245 8.73 -16.06 -20.39
CA TRP A 245 9.26 -15.61 -19.11
C TRP A 245 9.20 -14.08 -18.93
N GLU A 246 9.53 -13.32 -19.96
CA GLU A 246 9.60 -11.86 -19.88
C GLU A 246 8.21 -11.24 -19.67
N LYS A 247 7.22 -11.69 -20.45
CA LYS A 247 5.84 -11.25 -20.30
C LYS A 247 5.32 -11.53 -18.90
N GLU A 248 5.57 -12.73 -18.40
CA GLU A 248 5.12 -13.20 -17.10
C GLU A 248 5.79 -12.43 -15.94
N LEU A 249 7.09 -12.18 -16.08
CA LEU A 249 7.85 -11.40 -15.10
C LEU A 249 7.39 -9.94 -15.09
N ARG A 250 7.19 -9.30 -16.25
CA ARG A 250 6.72 -7.92 -16.34
C ARG A 250 5.33 -7.74 -15.74
N GLU A 251 4.39 -8.64 -16.04
CA GLU A 251 3.06 -8.61 -15.42
C GLU A 251 3.16 -8.71 -13.89
N GLN A 252 3.89 -9.71 -13.40
CA GLN A 252 4.02 -9.96 -11.97
C GLN A 252 4.72 -8.80 -11.25
N ALA A 253 5.79 -8.26 -11.82
CA ALA A 253 6.52 -7.13 -11.26
C ALA A 253 5.62 -5.88 -11.13
N ASN A 254 4.89 -5.54 -12.19
CA ASN A 254 4.05 -4.34 -12.20
C ASN A 254 2.79 -4.47 -11.33
N LEU A 255 2.34 -5.69 -11.04
CA LEU A 255 1.25 -5.91 -10.07
C LEU A 255 1.68 -5.62 -8.63
N VAL A 256 2.94 -5.91 -8.26
CA VAL A 256 3.47 -5.69 -6.90
C VAL A 256 4.25 -4.38 -6.75
N TRP A 257 4.57 -3.69 -7.86
CA TRP A 257 5.32 -2.44 -7.83
C TRP A 257 4.49 -1.30 -7.23
N MET A 258 5.05 -0.59 -6.26
CA MET A 258 4.55 0.73 -5.87
C MET A 258 5.03 1.74 -6.91
N VAL A 259 4.11 2.33 -7.65
CA VAL A 259 4.42 3.36 -8.66
C VAL A 259 5.12 4.54 -7.99
N ARG A 260 6.20 5.03 -8.59
CA ARG A 260 7.03 6.12 -8.02
C ARG A 260 7.10 7.36 -8.89
N ASP A 261 6.48 7.29 -10.07
CA ASP A 261 6.44 8.44 -10.99
C ASP A 261 5.30 8.27 -11.99
N MET A 262 4.88 9.37 -12.61
CA MET A 262 3.80 9.44 -13.58
C MET A 262 4.26 10.11 -14.85
N ASN A 263 3.80 9.62 -15.99
CA ASN A 263 3.88 10.30 -17.27
C ASN A 263 2.49 10.86 -17.63
N GLY A 264 2.24 12.10 -17.25
CA GLY A 264 0.88 12.68 -17.28
C GLY A 264 -0.06 11.93 -16.34
N GLU A 265 -1.08 11.27 -16.87
CA GLU A 265 -2.05 10.47 -16.09
C GLU A 265 -1.71 8.97 -16.03
N GLU A 266 -0.66 8.52 -16.72
CA GLU A 266 -0.27 7.13 -16.79
C GLU A 266 0.86 6.80 -15.81
N PRO A 267 0.76 5.71 -15.03
CA PRO A 267 1.82 5.29 -14.13
C PRO A 267 3.05 4.80 -14.90
N ILE A 268 4.24 5.21 -14.45
CA ILE A 268 5.49 4.67 -14.99
C ILE A 268 5.70 3.27 -14.40
N MET A 269 5.73 2.28 -15.31
CA MET A 269 5.94 0.88 -14.95
C MET A 269 7.39 0.62 -14.53
N TYR A 270 7.59 -0.44 -13.76
CA TYR A 270 8.93 -0.83 -13.34
C TYR A 270 9.82 -1.21 -14.53
N GLU A 271 10.99 -0.60 -14.61
CA GLU A 271 12.02 -0.93 -15.61
C GLU A 271 13.11 -1.80 -14.98
N PHE A 272 13.38 -2.92 -15.59
CA PHE A 272 14.43 -3.83 -15.15
C PHE A 272 15.83 -3.31 -15.48
N PRO A 273 16.87 -3.61 -14.65
CA PRO A 273 18.21 -3.02 -14.77
C PRO A 273 18.97 -3.38 -16.06
N ASN A 274 18.41 -4.24 -16.92
CA ASN A 274 18.98 -4.64 -18.21
C ASN A 274 17.99 -4.40 -19.37
N GLY A 275 16.99 -3.54 -19.18
CA GLY A 275 16.02 -3.17 -20.20
C GLY A 275 16.58 -2.27 -21.29
#